data_2a04d5d1509ee03a48ed07241ebc4444
#
_entry.id   2a04d5d1509ee03a48ed07241ebc4444
#
_cell.length_a   1.000
_cell.length_b   1.000
_cell.length_c   1.000
_cell.angle_alpha   90.00
_cell.angle_beta   90.00
_cell.angle_gamma   90.00
#
_symmetry.space_group_name_H-M   'P 1'
#
loop_
_entity.id
_entity.type
_entity.pdbx_description
1 polymer ?
#
loop_
_entity_poly.entity_id
_entity_poly.type
_entity_poly.pdbx_seq_one_letter_code
_entity_poly.pdbx_strand_id
1 'polypeptide(L)'
;IDNCKTETNFFIDKDRIIKVNEELNKNNSYKIVIGAGSSGPTTRWGSSNFADLINNLNKLGDYFFFILCGPNEKKIENEISSKISKNNFLTLSDKTIYDLIPYLGISDMYVGNDSFGSHIVSQCGKKSIVFLLDAPKAYTDYSKNYYRILPEGYDINKITHGTNADPNLISVNSVIEVINKLKN
;
A
#
# COMPACT_ATOMS: atom_id res chain seq x y z
N ILE A 1 -4.51 29.42 -16.57
CA ILE A 1 -4.52 27.95 -16.25
C ILE A 1 -4.65 27.72 -14.72
N ASP A 2 -4.99 28.76 -13.95
CA ASP A 2 -4.88 28.77 -12.48
C ASP A 2 -6.04 28.12 -11.71
N ASN A 3 -6.97 27.40 -12.36
CA ASN A 3 -8.12 26.78 -11.70
C ASN A 3 -8.34 25.29 -12.06
N CYS A 4 -7.31 24.58 -12.49
CA CYS A 4 -7.44 23.14 -12.67
C CYS A 4 -7.43 22.46 -11.29
N LYS A 5 -8.58 21.92 -10.86
CA LYS A 5 -8.63 21.08 -9.68
C LYS A 5 -7.80 19.84 -9.97
N THR A 6 -6.68 19.69 -9.26
CA THR A 6 -5.79 18.53 -9.38
C THR A 6 -6.28 17.32 -8.57
N GLU A 7 -7.25 17.51 -7.68
CA GLU A 7 -7.81 16.41 -6.88
C GLU A 7 -8.74 15.54 -7.75
N THR A 8 -8.41 14.27 -7.83
CA THR A 8 -9.24 13.24 -8.47
C THR A 8 -9.90 12.39 -7.40
N ASN A 9 -11.15 11.98 -7.63
CA ASN A 9 -11.90 11.10 -6.75
C ASN A 9 -12.27 9.82 -7.50
N PHE A 10 -12.10 8.68 -6.82
CA PHE A 10 -12.52 7.39 -7.34
C PHE A 10 -13.74 6.90 -6.57
N PHE A 11 -14.83 6.62 -7.29
CA PHE A 11 -16.08 6.15 -6.70
C PHE A 11 -16.26 4.66 -6.95
N ILE A 12 -16.57 3.94 -5.88
CA ILE A 12 -16.83 2.50 -5.94
C ILE A 12 -18.32 2.28 -5.68
N ASP A 13 -18.91 1.36 -6.45
CA ASP A 13 -20.29 0.94 -6.30
C ASP A 13 -20.56 0.47 -4.86
N LYS A 14 -21.66 0.98 -4.27
CA LYS A 14 -22.02 0.74 -2.88
C LYS A 14 -22.36 -0.73 -2.62
N ASP A 15 -23.03 -1.40 -3.56
CA ASP A 15 -23.44 -2.79 -3.40
C ASP A 15 -22.22 -3.71 -3.36
N ARG A 16 -21.17 -3.36 -4.12
CA ARG A 16 -19.89 -4.08 -4.10
C ARG A 16 -19.13 -3.89 -2.79
N ILE A 17 -19.20 -2.70 -2.22
CA ILE A 17 -18.64 -2.41 -0.87
C ILE A 17 -19.37 -3.25 0.18
N ILE A 18 -20.70 -3.30 0.14
CA ILE A 18 -21.53 -4.08 1.07
C ILE A 18 -21.15 -5.57 0.96
N LYS A 19 -21.09 -6.11 -0.25
CA LYS A 19 -20.73 -7.51 -0.50
C LYS A 19 -19.37 -7.88 0.11
N VAL A 20 -18.35 -7.06 -0.09
CA VAL A 20 -17.01 -7.32 0.48
C VAL A 20 -17.01 -7.23 2.00
N ASN A 21 -17.74 -6.29 2.60
CA ASN A 21 -17.87 -6.21 4.05
C ASN A 21 -18.58 -7.45 4.64
N GLU A 22 -19.56 -7.99 3.93
CA GLU A 22 -20.23 -9.25 4.32
C GLU A 22 -19.29 -10.44 4.21
N GLU A 23 -18.52 -10.54 3.10
CA GLU A 23 -17.51 -11.58 2.88
C GLU A 23 -16.46 -11.60 4.00
N LEU A 24 -16.08 -10.42 4.50
CA LEU A 24 -15.15 -10.26 5.62
C LEU A 24 -15.82 -10.40 7.02
N ASN A 25 -17.08 -10.87 7.07
CA ASN A 25 -17.83 -11.03 8.32
C ASN A 25 -17.87 -9.75 9.18
N LYS A 26 -17.99 -8.58 8.54
CA LYS A 26 -17.99 -7.25 9.21
C LYS A 26 -16.77 -7.07 10.14
N ASN A 27 -15.63 -7.58 9.74
CA ASN A 27 -14.38 -7.43 10.50
C ASN A 27 -14.10 -5.94 10.79
N ASN A 28 -14.04 -5.57 12.06
CA ASN A 28 -13.85 -4.20 12.54
C ASN A 28 -12.36 -3.81 12.70
N SER A 29 -11.43 -4.71 12.42
CA SER A 29 -9.99 -4.43 12.47
C SER A 29 -9.62 -3.27 11.52
N TYR A 30 -8.57 -2.55 11.85
CA TYR A 30 -8.01 -1.53 10.97
C TYR A 30 -7.40 -2.19 9.71
N LYS A 31 -7.93 -1.85 8.54
CA LYS A 31 -7.61 -2.52 7.27
C LYS A 31 -6.50 -1.80 6.52
N ILE A 32 -5.39 -2.49 6.30
CA ILE A 32 -4.25 -1.96 5.54
C ILE A 32 -4.07 -2.72 4.24
N VAL A 33 -4.01 -2.01 3.12
CA VAL A 33 -3.51 -2.57 1.87
C VAL A 33 -1.99 -2.57 1.90
N ILE A 34 -1.39 -3.74 1.77
CA ILE A 34 0.05 -3.93 1.61
C ILE A 34 0.36 -4.04 0.12
N GLY A 35 0.82 -2.96 -0.48
CA GLY A 35 1.18 -2.90 -1.89
C GLY A 35 2.58 -3.45 -2.15
N ALA A 36 2.71 -4.77 -2.20
CA ALA A 36 4.00 -5.42 -2.32
C ALA A 36 4.46 -5.60 -3.78
N GLY A 37 3.52 -5.62 -4.73
CA GLY A 37 3.81 -5.66 -6.16
C GLY A 37 4.21 -4.29 -6.72
N SER A 38 4.94 -4.30 -7.84
CA SER A 38 5.23 -3.12 -8.66
C SER A 38 5.74 -3.53 -10.04
N SER A 39 5.72 -2.58 -10.99
CA SER A 39 6.11 -2.83 -12.39
C SER A 39 7.59 -3.23 -12.58
N GLY A 40 8.47 -2.89 -11.63
CA GLY A 40 9.91 -3.19 -11.71
C GLY A 40 10.50 -3.68 -10.40
N PRO A 41 11.59 -4.46 -10.44
CA PRO A 41 12.25 -4.96 -9.23
C PRO A 41 12.89 -3.84 -8.40
N THR A 42 13.34 -2.75 -9.04
CA THR A 42 14.03 -1.62 -8.40
C THR A 42 13.12 -0.72 -7.57
N THR A 43 11.80 -0.85 -7.78
CA THR A 43 10.78 -0.11 -7.03
C THR A 43 10.20 -0.90 -5.85
N ARG A 44 10.71 -2.11 -5.56
CA ARG A 44 10.19 -3.02 -4.54
C ARG A 44 10.95 -2.90 -3.23
N TRP A 45 10.21 -2.73 -2.13
CA TRP A 45 10.78 -2.71 -0.78
C TRP A 45 11.21 -4.09 -0.28
N GLY A 46 10.67 -5.16 -0.86
CA GLY A 46 11.04 -6.54 -0.57
C GLY A 46 10.04 -7.28 0.31
N SER A 47 9.84 -8.58 -0.02
CA SER A 47 8.86 -9.44 0.65
C SER A 47 9.14 -9.64 2.14
N SER A 48 10.43 -9.73 2.54
CA SER A 48 10.81 -9.88 3.96
C SER A 48 10.43 -8.65 4.78
N ASN A 49 10.70 -7.44 4.29
CA ASN A 49 10.35 -6.19 4.97
C ASN A 49 8.85 -6.06 5.16
N PHE A 50 8.03 -6.44 4.15
CA PHE A 50 6.57 -6.46 4.29
C PHE A 50 6.08 -7.47 5.32
N ALA A 51 6.64 -8.69 5.35
CA ALA A 51 6.28 -9.69 6.34
C ALA A 51 6.63 -9.21 7.76
N ASP A 52 7.80 -8.62 7.95
CA ASP A 52 8.25 -8.06 9.22
C ASP A 52 7.35 -6.89 9.66
N LEU A 53 6.96 -6.01 8.74
CA LEU A 53 6.01 -4.93 9.00
C LEU A 53 4.68 -5.49 9.53
N ILE A 54 4.08 -6.45 8.82
CA ILE A 54 2.82 -7.08 9.21
C ILE A 54 2.93 -7.74 10.59
N ASN A 55 3.99 -8.51 10.83
CA ASN A 55 4.21 -9.18 12.10
C ASN A 55 4.37 -8.19 13.26
N ASN A 56 5.06 -7.06 13.04
CA ASN A 56 5.21 -6.04 14.07
C ASN A 56 3.90 -5.27 14.33
N LEU A 57 3.15 -4.91 13.28
CA LEU A 57 1.83 -4.28 13.45
C LEU A 57 0.87 -5.20 14.22
N ASN A 58 0.91 -6.51 13.98
CA ASN A 58 0.12 -7.51 14.70
C ASN A 58 0.39 -7.57 16.21
N LYS A 59 1.54 -7.08 16.68
CA LYS A 59 1.86 -6.94 18.10
C LYS A 59 1.30 -5.64 18.70
N LEU A 60 1.02 -4.64 17.85
CA LEU A 60 0.64 -3.29 18.28
C LEU A 60 -0.87 -3.05 18.29
N GLY A 61 -1.66 -3.92 17.64
CA GLY A 61 -3.10 -3.72 17.59
C GLY A 61 -3.84 -4.73 16.74
N ASP A 62 -5.13 -4.43 16.54
CA ASP A 62 -6.02 -5.26 15.73
C ASP A 62 -6.04 -4.73 14.29
N TYR A 63 -5.41 -5.46 13.40
CA TYR A 63 -5.25 -5.15 11.98
C TYR A 63 -5.76 -6.29 11.11
N PHE A 64 -6.20 -5.94 9.90
CA PHE A 64 -6.44 -6.88 8.81
C PHE A 64 -5.70 -6.40 7.55
N PHE A 65 -5.06 -7.30 6.83
CA PHE A 65 -4.20 -6.93 5.71
C PHE A 65 -4.74 -7.45 4.38
N PHE A 66 -4.78 -6.58 3.38
CA PHE A 66 -4.97 -6.97 1.98
C PHE A 66 -3.60 -6.96 1.30
N ILE A 67 -3.06 -8.14 0.99
CA ILE A 67 -1.78 -8.25 0.29
C ILE A 67 -2.04 -8.11 -1.20
N LEU A 68 -1.57 -6.99 -1.77
CA LEU A 68 -1.76 -6.63 -3.17
C LEU A 68 -0.47 -6.86 -3.96
N CYS A 69 -0.54 -7.84 -4.86
CA CYS A 69 0.47 -8.12 -5.87
C CYS A 69 -0.21 -8.25 -7.24
N GLY A 70 0.54 -8.06 -8.32
CA GLY A 70 0.05 -8.34 -9.67
C GLY A 70 -0.10 -9.85 -9.91
N PRO A 71 -0.83 -10.28 -10.95
CA PRO A 71 -1.08 -11.69 -11.24
C PRO A 71 0.21 -12.48 -11.53
N ASN A 72 1.25 -11.82 -12.04
CA ASN A 72 2.55 -12.42 -12.31
C ASN A 72 3.51 -12.35 -11.11
N GLU A 73 3.07 -11.81 -9.97
CA GLU A 73 3.87 -11.59 -8.76
C GLU A 73 3.48 -12.51 -7.61
N LYS A 74 2.81 -13.62 -7.89
CA LYS A 74 2.34 -14.61 -6.91
C LYS A 74 3.47 -15.16 -6.03
N LYS A 75 4.71 -15.18 -6.54
CA LYS A 75 5.88 -15.56 -5.76
C LYS A 75 6.10 -14.59 -4.59
N ILE A 76 5.98 -13.28 -4.81
CA ILE A 76 6.12 -12.25 -3.75
C ILE A 76 5.03 -12.44 -2.69
N GLU A 77 3.79 -12.64 -3.13
CA GLU A 77 2.65 -12.89 -2.24
C GLU A 77 2.88 -14.12 -1.36
N ASN A 78 3.32 -15.25 -1.95
CA ASN A 78 3.61 -16.48 -1.23
C ASN A 78 4.77 -16.31 -0.23
N GLU A 79 5.81 -15.58 -0.61
CA GLU A 79 6.94 -15.29 0.29
C GLU A 79 6.52 -14.47 1.51
N ILE A 80 5.62 -13.51 1.33
CA ILE A 80 5.07 -12.71 2.43
C ILE A 80 4.17 -13.60 3.31
N SER A 81 3.19 -14.26 2.69
CA SER A 81 2.19 -15.07 3.40
C SER A 81 2.81 -16.19 4.24
N SER A 82 3.88 -16.81 3.74
CA SER A 82 4.59 -17.89 4.46
C SER A 82 5.31 -17.42 5.72
N LYS A 83 5.58 -16.11 5.86
CA LYS A 83 6.31 -15.52 6.99
C LYS A 83 5.40 -14.81 7.99
N ILE A 84 4.12 -14.65 7.69
CA ILE A 84 3.15 -14.00 8.58
C ILE A 84 2.68 -14.99 9.66
N SER A 85 2.74 -14.57 10.91
CA SER A 85 2.41 -15.42 12.08
C SER A 85 0.92 -15.55 12.38
N LYS A 86 0.08 -14.59 11.94
CA LYS A 86 -1.37 -14.57 12.17
C LYS A 86 -2.13 -14.68 10.84
N ASN A 87 -3.23 -15.44 10.82
CA ASN A 87 -4.10 -15.55 9.64
C ASN A 87 -5.16 -14.43 9.61
N ASN A 88 -4.71 -13.17 9.58
CA ASN A 88 -5.54 -11.97 9.50
C ASN A 88 -5.23 -11.17 8.23
N PHE A 89 -5.13 -11.86 7.13
CA PHE A 89 -4.89 -11.26 5.82
C PHE A 89 -5.68 -11.97 4.72
N LEU A 90 -5.84 -11.26 3.61
CA LEU A 90 -6.38 -11.77 2.34
C LEU A 90 -5.43 -11.39 1.22
N THR A 91 -5.11 -12.34 0.36
CA THR A 91 -4.32 -12.14 -0.85
C THR A 91 -5.22 -11.73 -2.02
N LEU A 92 -4.75 -10.80 -2.86
CA LEU A 92 -5.55 -10.23 -3.93
C LEU A 92 -5.04 -10.57 -5.35
N SER A 93 -3.93 -11.29 -5.51
CA SER A 93 -3.31 -11.55 -6.82
C SER A 93 -4.17 -12.40 -7.77
N ASP A 94 -5.07 -13.23 -7.22
CA ASP A 94 -5.99 -14.06 -8.01
C ASP A 94 -7.28 -13.33 -8.41
N LYS A 95 -7.49 -12.09 -7.94
CA LYS A 95 -8.67 -11.29 -8.27
C LYS A 95 -8.44 -10.48 -9.54
N THR A 96 -9.49 -10.32 -10.34
CA THR A 96 -9.44 -9.35 -11.43
C THR A 96 -9.34 -7.92 -10.87
N ILE A 97 -8.87 -6.96 -11.69
CA ILE A 97 -8.84 -5.54 -11.28
C ILE A 97 -10.23 -5.08 -10.83
N TYR A 98 -11.26 -5.49 -11.55
CA TYR A 98 -12.64 -5.17 -11.20
C TYR A 98 -13.00 -5.70 -9.81
N ASP A 99 -12.65 -6.93 -9.47
CA ASP A 99 -13.02 -7.57 -8.20
C ASP A 99 -12.19 -7.09 -7.02
N LEU A 100 -10.94 -6.67 -7.22
CA LEU A 100 -10.08 -6.20 -6.12
C LEU A 100 -10.36 -4.76 -5.67
N ILE A 101 -10.91 -3.90 -6.55
CA ILE A 101 -11.17 -2.48 -6.25
C ILE A 101 -12.00 -2.27 -4.97
N PRO A 102 -13.10 -3.01 -4.69
CA PRO A 102 -13.85 -2.82 -3.45
C PRO A 102 -13.03 -3.06 -2.18
N TYR A 103 -12.08 -4.00 -2.18
CA TYR A 103 -11.18 -4.23 -1.02
C TYR A 103 -10.26 -3.04 -0.78
N LEU A 104 -9.79 -2.39 -1.86
CA LEU A 104 -9.03 -1.16 -1.75
C LEU A 104 -9.87 -0.02 -1.18
N GLY A 105 -11.14 0.06 -1.61
CA GLY A 105 -12.07 1.10 -1.17
C GLY A 105 -12.48 1.02 0.29
N ILE A 106 -12.60 -0.20 0.85
CA ILE A 106 -12.94 -0.39 2.28
C ILE A 106 -11.71 -0.34 3.19
N SER A 107 -10.50 -0.27 2.65
CA SER A 107 -9.29 -0.13 3.45
C SER A 107 -9.24 1.22 4.16
N ASP A 108 -8.53 1.28 5.26
CA ASP A 108 -8.30 2.51 6.01
C ASP A 108 -7.02 3.22 5.55
N MET A 109 -6.06 2.45 5.03
CA MET A 109 -4.76 2.94 4.60
C MET A 109 -4.12 2.02 3.56
N TYR A 110 -3.28 2.62 2.70
CA TYR A 110 -2.33 1.90 1.86
C TYR A 110 -0.91 2.07 2.38
N VAL A 111 -0.11 1.02 2.36
CA VAL A 111 1.32 1.05 2.66
C VAL A 111 2.05 0.17 1.65
N GLY A 112 2.99 0.73 0.91
CA GLY A 112 3.73 -0.08 -0.05
C GLY A 112 4.49 0.65 -1.14
N ASN A 113 4.85 -0.10 -2.16
CA ASN A 113 5.51 0.41 -3.35
C ASN A 113 4.59 1.37 -4.12
N ASP A 114 5.17 2.32 -4.86
CA ASP A 114 4.39 3.16 -5.77
C ASP A 114 3.83 2.29 -6.91
N SER A 115 2.51 2.06 -6.87
CA SER A 115 1.82 1.16 -7.78
C SER A 115 0.32 1.47 -7.87
N PHE A 116 -0.40 0.77 -8.76
CA PHE A 116 -1.83 0.90 -8.99
C PHE A 116 -2.67 1.05 -7.69
N GLY A 117 -2.41 0.22 -6.68
CA GLY A 117 -3.18 0.24 -5.43
C GLY A 117 -3.07 1.55 -4.67
N SER A 118 -1.89 2.19 -4.66
CA SER A 118 -1.67 3.47 -3.99
C SER A 118 -2.54 4.56 -4.61
N HIS A 119 -2.69 4.54 -5.94
CA HIS A 119 -3.50 5.52 -6.67
C HIS A 119 -4.99 5.36 -6.36
N ILE A 120 -5.52 4.13 -6.36
CA ILE A 120 -6.92 3.89 -6.05
C ILE A 120 -7.25 4.29 -4.61
N VAL A 121 -6.46 3.83 -3.63
CA VAL A 121 -6.70 4.13 -2.20
C VAL A 121 -6.63 5.63 -1.93
N SER A 122 -5.64 6.32 -2.51
CA SER A 122 -5.49 7.78 -2.40
C SER A 122 -6.70 8.53 -2.98
N GLN A 123 -7.22 8.08 -4.13
CA GLN A 123 -8.39 8.69 -4.79
C GLN A 123 -9.72 8.32 -4.12
N CYS A 124 -9.76 7.28 -3.30
CA CYS A 124 -10.87 7.02 -2.37
C CYS A 124 -10.81 7.89 -1.10
N GLY A 125 -9.92 8.88 -1.04
CA GLY A 125 -9.77 9.79 0.09
C GLY A 125 -9.01 9.20 1.29
N LYS A 126 -8.35 8.06 1.12
CA LYS A 126 -7.61 7.37 2.18
C LYS A 126 -6.12 7.69 2.13
N LYS A 127 -5.46 7.63 3.29
CA LYS A 127 -4.01 7.86 3.40
C LYS A 127 -3.24 6.76 2.69
N SER A 128 -2.29 7.15 1.84
CA SER A 128 -1.44 6.23 1.07
C SER A 128 0.02 6.52 1.36
N ILE A 129 0.66 5.62 2.11
CA ILE A 129 2.10 5.64 2.38
C ILE A 129 2.79 4.92 1.23
N VAL A 130 3.66 5.62 0.50
CA VAL A 130 4.40 5.07 -0.64
C VAL A 130 5.91 5.16 -0.43
N PHE A 131 6.61 4.13 -0.84
CA PHE A 131 8.07 4.06 -0.81
C PHE A 131 8.62 4.56 -2.14
N LEU A 132 9.39 5.65 -2.11
CA LEU A 132 10.05 6.20 -3.31
C LEU A 132 11.47 5.66 -3.42
N LEU A 133 11.65 4.58 -4.16
CA LEU A 133 12.95 3.93 -4.37
C LEU A 133 13.55 4.26 -5.75
N ASP A 134 12.72 4.30 -6.77
CA ASP A 134 13.14 4.45 -8.17
C ASP A 134 12.07 5.13 -9.05
N ALA A 135 11.28 6.04 -8.47
CA ALA A 135 10.23 6.76 -9.17
C ALA A 135 10.19 8.23 -8.74
N PRO A 136 9.97 9.18 -9.67
CA PRO A 136 9.92 10.59 -9.32
C PRO A 136 8.70 10.92 -8.46
N LYS A 137 8.85 11.87 -7.53
CA LYS A 137 7.76 12.34 -6.66
C LYS A 137 6.52 12.80 -7.43
N ALA A 138 6.69 13.24 -8.68
CA ALA A 138 5.62 13.75 -9.52
C ALA A 138 4.46 12.75 -9.72
N TYR A 139 4.73 11.44 -9.63
CA TYR A 139 3.69 10.42 -9.73
C TYR A 139 2.68 10.46 -8.59
N THR A 140 3.02 11.07 -7.48
CA THR A 140 2.19 11.14 -6.28
C THR A 140 1.86 12.59 -5.86
N ASP A 141 2.25 13.62 -6.62
CA ASP A 141 2.03 15.03 -6.27
C ASP A 141 0.58 15.51 -6.45
N TYR A 142 -0.26 14.73 -7.14
CA TYR A 142 -1.63 15.11 -7.48
C TYR A 142 -2.65 14.95 -6.34
N SER A 143 -2.29 14.34 -5.22
CA SER A 143 -3.20 14.14 -4.09
C SER A 143 -2.52 14.41 -2.76
N LYS A 144 -3.23 15.12 -1.87
CA LYS A 144 -2.80 15.37 -0.48
C LYS A 144 -2.81 14.13 0.40
N ASN A 145 -3.37 13.02 -0.07
CA ASN A 145 -3.46 11.76 0.67
C ASN A 145 -2.18 10.94 0.60
N TYR A 146 -1.17 11.36 -0.18
CA TYR A 146 0.12 10.68 -0.26
C TYR A 146 1.08 11.12 0.84
N TYR A 147 1.70 10.12 1.46
CA TYR A 147 2.79 10.23 2.43
C TYR A 147 3.97 9.42 1.92
N ARG A 148 5.08 10.06 1.61
CA ARG A 148 6.23 9.44 0.98
C ARG A 148 7.26 9.09 2.02
N ILE A 149 7.75 7.84 1.99
CA ILE A 149 8.92 7.42 2.75
C ILE A 149 10.09 7.27 1.78
N LEU A 150 11.18 7.91 2.10
CA LEU A 150 12.40 7.91 1.31
C LEU A 150 13.43 6.99 1.96
N PRO A 151 14.34 6.39 1.18
CA PRO A 151 15.53 5.77 1.71
C PRO A 151 16.35 6.78 2.51
N GLU A 152 16.94 6.35 3.59
CA GLU A 152 17.76 7.20 4.45
C GLU A 152 18.89 7.88 3.64
N GLY A 153 19.08 9.18 3.84
CA GLY A 153 20.09 9.98 3.14
C GLY A 153 19.70 10.47 1.75
N TYR A 154 18.52 10.11 1.24
CA TYR A 154 18.08 10.55 -0.09
C TYR A 154 17.24 11.83 -0.03
N ASP A 155 17.47 12.70 -1.03
CA ASP A 155 16.63 13.89 -1.28
C ASP A 155 15.52 13.53 -2.27
N ILE A 156 14.29 13.86 -1.92
CA ILE A 156 13.09 13.58 -2.74
C ILE A 156 13.19 14.13 -4.17
N ASN A 157 13.87 15.26 -4.36
CA ASN A 157 14.02 15.90 -5.67
C ASN A 157 15.06 15.21 -6.56
N LYS A 158 15.85 14.30 -5.98
CA LYS A 158 16.90 13.55 -6.68
C LYS A 158 16.49 12.12 -7.00
N ILE A 159 15.39 11.63 -6.45
CA ILE A 159 14.87 10.31 -6.77
C ILE A 159 14.15 10.38 -8.11
N THR A 160 14.64 9.63 -9.07
CA THR A 160 14.08 9.49 -10.43
C THR A 160 14.23 8.04 -10.90
N HIS A 161 13.74 7.72 -12.09
CA HIS A 161 14.04 6.44 -12.73
C HIS A 161 15.56 6.25 -12.91
N GLY A 162 16.03 5.09 -12.50
CA GLY A 162 17.46 4.75 -12.48
C GLY A 162 18.18 5.10 -11.17
N THR A 163 17.48 5.62 -10.16
CA THR A 163 18.07 5.86 -8.83
C THR A 163 18.50 4.55 -8.17
N ASN A 164 17.72 3.47 -8.34
CA ASN A 164 18.01 2.13 -7.81
C ASN A 164 18.44 2.16 -6.33
N ALA A 165 17.70 2.91 -5.50
CA ALA A 165 18.00 3.03 -4.08
C ALA A 165 17.90 1.68 -3.37
N ASP A 166 18.79 1.41 -2.42
CA ASP A 166 18.70 0.22 -1.59
C ASP A 166 17.41 0.24 -0.75
N PRO A 167 16.48 -0.72 -0.93
CA PRO A 167 15.23 -0.77 -0.18
C PRO A 167 15.43 -0.96 1.34
N ASN A 168 16.57 -1.50 1.78
CA ASN A 168 16.88 -1.68 3.20
C ASN A 168 17.16 -0.35 3.93
N LEU A 169 17.37 0.75 3.19
CA LEU A 169 17.45 2.10 3.75
C LEU A 169 16.09 2.68 4.17
N ILE A 170 14.99 1.96 3.90
CA ILE A 170 13.68 2.23 4.51
C ILE A 170 13.47 1.17 5.60
N SER A 171 13.64 1.54 6.86
CA SER A 171 13.50 0.60 7.97
C SER A 171 12.02 0.30 8.28
N VAL A 172 11.73 -0.92 8.73
CA VAL A 172 10.37 -1.30 9.18
C VAL A 172 9.89 -0.38 10.31
N ASN A 173 10.76 0.00 11.22
CA ASN A 173 10.41 0.88 12.34
C ASN A 173 9.98 2.28 11.87
N SER A 174 10.70 2.88 10.90
CA SER A 174 10.30 4.19 10.35
C SER A 174 8.93 4.14 9.68
N VAL A 175 8.61 3.03 9.01
CA VAL A 175 7.27 2.83 8.43
C VAL A 175 6.19 2.74 9.50
N ILE A 176 6.44 1.99 10.59
CA ILE A 176 5.51 1.86 11.73
C ILE A 176 5.26 3.21 12.39
N GLU A 177 6.29 4.02 12.59
CA GLU A 177 6.15 5.37 13.15
C GLU A 177 5.22 6.25 12.31
N VAL A 178 5.38 6.23 10.97
CA VAL A 178 4.52 6.98 10.05
C VAL A 178 3.08 6.45 10.10
N ILE A 179 2.87 5.13 10.12
CA ILE A 179 1.53 4.52 10.25
C ILE A 179 0.86 5.00 11.54
N ASN A 180 1.55 4.91 12.68
CA ASN A 180 1.00 5.32 13.98
C ASN A 180 0.65 6.81 14.01
N LYS A 181 1.52 7.67 13.47
CA LYS A 181 1.25 9.11 13.36
C LYS A 181 0.02 9.43 12.50
N LEU A 182 -0.21 8.64 11.46
CA LEU A 182 -1.32 8.88 10.54
C LEU A 182 -2.62 8.20 10.97
N LYS A 183 -2.57 7.15 11.79
CA LYS A 183 -3.76 6.45 12.29
C LYS A 183 -4.54 7.29 13.31
N ASN A 184 -3.85 8.12 14.06
CA ASN A 184 -4.40 9.07 15.05
C ASN A 184 -4.89 10.35 14.35
#